data_6aa17e5049cbd6bef4af957b9da6e21d
#
_entry.id   6aa17e5049cbd6bef4af957b9da6e21d
#
_cell.length_a   1.000
_cell.length_b   1.000
_cell.length_c   1.000
_cell.angle_alpha   90.00
_cell.angle_beta   90.00
_cell.angle_gamma   90.00
#
_symmetry.space_group_name_H-M   'P 1'
#
loop_
_entity.id
_entity.type
_entity.pdbx_description
1 polymer ?
#
loop_
_entity_poly.entity_id
_entity_poly.type
_entity_poly.pdbx_seq_one_letter_code
_entity_poly.pdbx_strand_id
1 'polypeptide(L)'
;MAVSFRNSYRKIWQTLSSIKTGVVLIILCVIFSAAGTVILQRPMTDPDDMQRAYSPAMLRFLDAVGLTDVFHARWFVALLILVSLSIIAASVQRFPNSWRYFARPYKSPDETFRRALTTQAHIAVDDEERGLGAAERALHKSGLGSERIVRTNSFSLFGERNRISEMAVYIVHASLLLIFLGGIVDALYGWRGFLMLTPGTSSNQVEMNNGSSKSLKFAIRCDDAGEDTYADGSPKKWWSKLAVVDDGREVSRKEIVVNDPLTYQGVRFYQATFGRTGKLVSLGLTATPADGKSPAQEISLGMNQIAVLDPGTKVQLAEFIPDYVVQDGRVYARSNDVVNPAVHMIVTSAKSNAAMNVWLPEIPGIAENAASPYLFEAKDLKTGIFTGLQVSHEPGQWSVWGGVILMALGLTLVFYVTHVRIWVVPVSDGRGHSMLWIGGSANRNRDAFEIRFKQIVAEIEKELNPAATAAVEREAAAVAGTASIAGR
;
A
#
# COMPACT_ATOMS: atom_id res chain seq x y z
N MET A 1 -23.61 35.81 27.34
CA MET A 1 -23.36 34.57 26.59
C MET A 1 -22.32 34.72 25.47
N ALA A 2 -22.37 35.72 24.59
CA ALA A 2 -21.44 35.88 23.45
C ALA A 2 -19.94 36.00 23.82
N VAL A 3 -19.58 36.62 24.94
CA VAL A 3 -18.18 36.80 25.39
C VAL A 3 -17.59 35.46 25.87
N SER A 4 -18.38 34.61 26.52
CA SER A 4 -17.94 33.28 26.99
C SER A 4 -17.69 32.34 25.81
N PHE A 5 -18.53 32.33 24.80
CA PHE A 5 -18.38 31.54 23.57
C PHE A 5 -17.10 31.91 22.78
N ARG A 6 -16.82 33.20 22.65
CA ARG A 6 -15.63 33.73 21.98
C ARG A 6 -14.32 33.35 22.70
N ASN A 7 -14.33 33.30 24.01
CA ASN A 7 -13.16 32.87 24.80
C ASN A 7 -12.92 31.36 24.72
N SER A 8 -13.99 30.56 24.74
CA SER A 8 -13.88 29.08 24.58
C SER A 8 -13.40 28.70 23.19
N TYR A 9 -13.93 29.30 22.12
CA TYR A 9 -13.47 29.10 20.76
C TYR A 9 -11.98 29.43 20.58
N ARG A 10 -11.53 30.57 21.14
CA ARG A 10 -10.13 31.02 21.10
C ARG A 10 -9.20 30.02 21.79
N LYS A 11 -9.59 29.46 22.94
CA LYS A 11 -8.81 28.44 23.66
C LYS A 11 -8.72 27.15 22.85
N ILE A 12 -9.82 26.63 22.30
CA ILE A 12 -9.87 25.43 21.47
C ILE A 12 -8.96 25.62 20.25
N TRP A 13 -9.08 26.75 19.55
CA TRP A 13 -8.23 27.05 18.39
C TRP A 13 -6.74 27.11 18.75
N GLN A 14 -6.38 27.74 19.84
CA GLN A 14 -5.00 27.81 20.32
C GLN A 14 -4.44 26.43 20.69
N THR A 15 -5.25 25.58 21.29
CA THR A 15 -4.86 24.20 21.61
C THR A 15 -4.67 23.38 20.35
N LEU A 16 -5.62 23.40 19.41
CA LEU A 16 -5.52 22.65 18.15
C LEU A 16 -4.36 23.13 17.27
N SER A 17 -4.07 24.43 17.23
CA SER A 17 -2.98 24.99 16.43
C SER A 17 -1.60 24.86 17.09
N SER A 18 -1.55 24.32 18.32
CA SER A 18 -0.30 24.09 19.06
C SER A 18 0.50 22.94 18.46
N ILE A 19 1.81 23.15 18.24
CA ILE A 19 2.74 22.10 17.80
C ILE A 19 2.72 20.92 18.79
N LYS A 20 2.69 21.19 20.09
CA LYS A 20 2.68 20.14 21.12
C LYS A 20 1.46 19.23 20.96
N THR A 21 0.28 19.81 20.79
CA THR A 21 -0.96 19.05 20.57
C THR A 21 -0.88 18.20 19.30
N GLY A 22 -0.42 18.78 18.19
CA GLY A 22 -0.25 18.05 16.93
C GLY A 22 0.70 16.86 17.06
N VAL A 23 1.85 17.05 17.72
CA VAL A 23 2.83 15.97 17.95
C VAL A 23 2.25 14.85 18.80
N VAL A 24 1.57 15.18 19.90
CA VAL A 24 0.93 14.17 20.77
C VAL A 24 -0.12 13.36 19.99
N LEU A 25 -0.98 14.04 19.23
CA LEU A 25 -2.02 13.37 18.43
C LEU A 25 -1.42 12.46 17.36
N ILE A 26 -0.34 12.86 16.68
CA ILE A 26 0.35 12.04 15.69
C ILE A 26 1.00 10.82 16.36
N ILE A 27 1.64 10.99 17.52
CA ILE A 27 2.22 9.87 18.28
C ILE A 27 1.13 8.86 18.67
N LEU A 28 -0.02 9.31 19.15
CA LEU A 28 -1.16 8.43 19.45
C LEU A 28 -1.65 7.70 18.20
N CYS A 29 -1.76 8.40 17.08
CA CYS A 29 -2.14 7.80 15.80
C CYS A 29 -1.16 6.69 15.39
N VAL A 30 0.15 6.92 15.51
CA VAL A 30 1.20 5.93 15.21
C VAL A 30 1.11 4.72 16.15
N ILE A 31 0.93 4.94 17.46
CA ILE A 31 0.82 3.86 18.45
C ILE A 31 -0.39 2.97 18.13
N PHE A 32 -1.56 3.55 17.88
CA PHE A 32 -2.76 2.77 17.59
C PHE A 32 -2.71 2.11 16.20
N SER A 33 -2.09 2.75 15.22
CA SER A 33 -1.84 2.11 13.91
C SER A 33 -0.90 0.92 14.06
N ALA A 34 0.15 1.03 14.86
CA ALA A 34 1.06 -0.08 15.15
C ALA A 34 0.32 -1.22 15.89
N ALA A 35 -0.54 -0.89 16.86
CA ALA A 35 -1.40 -1.90 17.51
C ALA A 35 -2.30 -2.62 16.48
N GLY A 36 -2.89 -1.88 15.52
CA GLY A 36 -3.69 -2.45 14.44
C GLY A 36 -2.92 -3.33 13.45
N THR A 37 -1.60 -3.21 13.37
CA THR A 37 -0.76 -4.11 12.54
C THR A 37 -0.28 -5.35 13.29
N VAL A 38 -0.12 -5.27 14.60
CA VAL A 38 0.34 -6.40 15.45
C VAL A 38 -0.81 -7.31 15.85
N ILE A 39 -1.97 -6.73 16.16
CA ILE A 39 -3.18 -7.49 16.54
C ILE A 39 -3.86 -7.98 15.26
N LEU A 40 -4.24 -9.27 15.23
CA LEU A 40 -4.99 -9.83 14.10
C LEU A 40 -6.29 -9.05 13.89
N GLN A 41 -6.49 -8.59 12.66
CA GLN A 41 -7.65 -7.76 12.29
C GLN A 41 -8.75 -8.64 11.68
N ARG A 42 -9.96 -8.61 12.22
CA ARG A 42 -11.12 -9.38 11.72
C ARG A 42 -11.37 -9.24 10.21
N PRO A 43 -11.26 -8.06 9.60
CA PRO A 43 -11.49 -7.94 8.16
C PRO A 43 -10.49 -8.67 7.26
N MET A 44 -9.39 -9.17 7.84
CA MET A 44 -8.28 -9.81 7.10
C MET A 44 -7.94 -11.21 7.59
N THR A 45 -8.58 -11.70 8.66
CA THR A 45 -8.19 -12.93 9.33
C THR A 45 -9.38 -13.87 9.39
N ASP A 46 -9.13 -15.15 9.10
CA ASP A 46 -10.13 -16.20 9.25
C ASP A 46 -10.60 -16.31 10.71
N PRO A 47 -11.91 -16.50 10.95
CA PRO A 47 -12.45 -16.68 12.31
C PRO A 47 -11.78 -17.79 13.13
N ASP A 48 -11.38 -18.89 12.48
CA ASP A 48 -10.71 -20.01 13.14
C ASP A 48 -9.29 -19.63 13.58
N ASP A 49 -8.57 -18.86 12.77
CA ASP A 49 -7.24 -18.36 13.13
C ASP A 49 -7.29 -17.36 14.29
N MET A 50 -8.33 -16.53 14.33
CA MET A 50 -8.59 -15.64 15.48
C MET A 50 -8.78 -16.43 16.78
N GLN A 51 -9.55 -17.53 16.71
CA GLN A 51 -9.81 -18.39 17.88
C GLN A 51 -8.58 -19.22 18.30
N ARG A 52 -7.71 -19.56 17.35
CA ARG A 52 -6.42 -20.21 17.65
C ARG A 52 -5.42 -19.26 18.30
N ALA A 53 -5.42 -17.99 17.87
CA ALA A 53 -4.46 -16.99 18.35
C ALA A 53 -4.84 -16.40 19.71
N TYR A 54 -6.13 -16.27 20.01
CA TYR A 54 -6.61 -15.59 21.21
C TYR A 54 -7.60 -16.45 22.00
N SER A 55 -7.47 -16.42 23.34
CA SER A 55 -8.49 -17.04 24.20
C SER A 55 -9.84 -16.30 24.04
N PRO A 56 -10.99 -16.98 24.29
CA PRO A 56 -12.31 -16.39 24.18
C PRO A 56 -12.51 -15.13 25.05
N ALA A 57 -11.83 -15.04 26.20
CA ALA A 57 -11.88 -13.88 27.09
C ALA A 57 -11.10 -12.70 26.50
N MET A 58 -9.89 -12.96 25.95
CA MET A 58 -9.06 -11.97 25.30
C MET A 58 -9.74 -11.42 24.06
N LEU A 59 -10.33 -12.29 23.23
CA LEU A 59 -11.02 -11.91 22.01
C LEU A 59 -12.20 -10.97 22.31
N ARG A 60 -13.01 -11.30 23.33
CA ARG A 60 -14.10 -10.42 23.78
C ARG A 60 -13.61 -9.05 24.26
N PHE A 61 -12.47 -9.01 24.97
CA PHE A 61 -11.88 -7.74 25.40
C PHE A 61 -11.39 -6.91 24.19
N LEU A 62 -10.64 -7.51 23.27
CA LEU A 62 -10.14 -6.82 22.07
C LEU A 62 -11.28 -6.31 21.20
N ASP A 63 -12.37 -7.09 21.05
CA ASP A 63 -13.56 -6.67 20.32
C ASP A 63 -14.27 -5.49 21.01
N ALA A 64 -14.44 -5.56 22.34
CA ALA A 64 -15.12 -4.50 23.10
C ALA A 64 -14.39 -3.16 23.02
N VAL A 65 -13.06 -3.18 22.92
CA VAL A 65 -12.23 -1.98 22.77
C VAL A 65 -12.07 -1.58 21.28
N GLY A 66 -12.45 -2.46 20.36
CA GLY A 66 -12.31 -2.24 18.91
C GLY A 66 -10.87 -2.41 18.39
N LEU A 67 -10.05 -3.21 19.08
CA LEU A 67 -8.68 -3.49 18.66
C LEU A 67 -8.57 -4.61 17.60
N THR A 68 -9.63 -5.38 17.39
CA THR A 68 -9.73 -6.36 16.31
C THR A 68 -10.14 -5.75 14.96
N ASP A 69 -10.54 -4.47 14.94
CA ASP A 69 -10.82 -3.70 13.74
C ASP A 69 -10.51 -2.21 13.99
N VAL A 70 -9.22 -1.94 14.26
CA VAL A 70 -8.73 -0.61 14.67
C VAL A 70 -9.08 0.45 13.63
N PHE A 71 -8.87 0.16 12.37
CA PHE A 71 -8.98 1.15 11.30
C PHE A 71 -10.45 1.58 11.01
N HIS A 72 -11.45 0.79 11.43
CA HIS A 72 -12.87 1.14 11.36
C HIS A 72 -13.45 1.53 12.74
N ALA A 73 -12.64 1.46 13.81
CA ALA A 73 -13.09 1.82 15.15
C ALA A 73 -13.44 3.32 15.22
N ARG A 74 -14.61 3.65 15.78
CA ARG A 74 -15.12 5.04 15.86
C ARG A 74 -14.14 5.99 16.56
N TRP A 75 -13.44 5.51 17.59
CA TRP A 75 -12.44 6.29 18.32
C TRP A 75 -11.20 6.57 17.46
N PHE A 76 -10.79 5.65 16.59
CA PHE A 76 -9.65 5.85 15.68
C PHE A 76 -10.00 6.83 14.57
N VAL A 77 -11.20 6.72 13.97
CA VAL A 77 -11.70 7.70 13.01
C VAL A 77 -11.79 9.09 13.65
N ALA A 78 -12.30 9.19 14.89
CA ALA A 78 -12.33 10.46 15.64
C ALA A 78 -10.91 11.02 15.87
N LEU A 79 -9.92 10.16 16.16
CA LEU A 79 -8.52 10.56 16.29
C LEU A 79 -7.97 11.10 14.96
N LEU A 80 -8.22 10.43 13.83
CA LEU A 80 -7.82 10.92 12.51
C LEU A 80 -8.43 12.29 12.18
N ILE A 81 -9.71 12.49 12.51
CA ILE A 81 -10.38 13.78 12.35
C ILE A 81 -9.72 14.84 13.22
N LEU A 82 -9.40 14.51 14.46
CA LEU A 82 -8.77 15.45 15.41
C LEU A 82 -7.35 15.83 14.97
N VAL A 83 -6.55 14.87 14.49
CA VAL A 83 -5.24 15.12 13.89
C VAL A 83 -5.38 16.05 12.68
N SER A 84 -6.33 15.75 11.79
CA SER A 84 -6.60 16.57 10.60
C SER A 84 -6.96 18.01 10.95
N LEU A 85 -7.84 18.20 11.92
CA LEU A 85 -8.22 19.53 12.40
C LEU A 85 -7.03 20.26 13.02
N SER A 86 -6.16 19.56 13.76
CA SER A 86 -4.93 20.14 14.32
C SER A 86 -3.96 20.59 13.22
N ILE A 87 -3.74 19.78 12.18
CA ILE A 87 -2.90 20.14 11.03
C ILE A 87 -3.46 21.35 10.29
N ILE A 88 -4.78 21.39 10.05
CA ILE A 88 -5.44 22.54 9.41
C ILE A 88 -5.28 23.81 10.25
N ALA A 89 -5.59 23.74 11.55
CA ALA A 89 -5.47 24.89 12.44
C ALA A 89 -4.03 25.44 12.51
N ALA A 90 -3.04 24.55 12.65
CA ALA A 90 -1.62 24.91 12.66
C ALA A 90 -1.17 25.50 11.32
N SER A 91 -1.65 24.96 10.20
CA SER A 91 -1.33 25.46 8.86
C SER A 91 -1.93 26.83 8.62
N VAL A 92 -3.23 27.01 8.87
CA VAL A 92 -3.92 28.28 8.69
C VAL A 92 -3.29 29.39 9.53
N GLN A 93 -2.89 29.10 10.76
CA GLN A 93 -2.26 30.08 11.65
C GLN A 93 -0.90 30.55 11.15
N ARG A 94 -0.10 29.66 10.53
CA ARG A 94 1.29 29.96 10.11
C ARG A 94 1.41 30.35 8.65
N PHE A 95 0.48 29.94 7.82
CA PHE A 95 0.48 30.18 6.37
C PHE A 95 0.66 31.65 5.98
N PRO A 96 -0.02 32.65 6.60
CA PRO A 96 0.13 34.05 6.21
C PRO A 96 1.57 34.56 6.31
N ASN A 97 2.32 34.12 7.33
CA ASN A 97 3.73 34.48 7.46
C ASN A 97 4.59 33.84 6.36
N SER A 98 4.47 32.53 6.15
CA SER A 98 5.22 31.82 5.11
C SER A 98 4.87 32.35 3.72
N TRP A 99 3.59 32.62 3.47
CA TRP A 99 3.14 33.22 2.21
C TRP A 99 3.74 34.59 1.98
N ARG A 100 3.84 35.44 3.03
CA ARG A 100 4.49 36.74 2.93
C ARG A 100 5.96 36.62 2.54
N TYR A 101 6.71 35.67 3.14
CA TYR A 101 8.10 35.40 2.76
C TYR A 101 8.22 34.88 1.34
N PHE A 102 7.28 34.04 0.92
CA PHE A 102 7.24 33.51 -0.44
C PHE A 102 6.85 34.58 -1.47
N ALA A 103 5.78 35.33 -1.24
CA ALA A 103 5.24 36.29 -2.22
C ALA A 103 6.02 37.62 -2.24
N ARG A 104 6.50 38.08 -1.06
CA ARG A 104 7.17 39.36 -0.89
C ARG A 104 8.44 39.20 -0.04
N PRO A 105 9.52 38.66 -0.61
CA PRO A 105 10.77 38.50 0.11
C PRO A 105 11.32 39.86 0.55
N TYR A 106 11.98 39.88 1.70
CA TYR A 106 12.64 41.10 2.21
C TYR A 106 13.92 41.36 1.41
N LYS A 107 13.85 42.29 0.46
CA LYS A 107 14.92 42.55 -0.52
C LYS A 107 15.87 43.68 -0.10
N SER A 108 15.41 44.62 0.75
CA SER A 108 16.17 45.81 1.15
C SER A 108 16.47 45.78 2.66
N PRO A 109 17.62 45.21 3.08
CA PRO A 109 17.98 45.11 4.48
C PRO A 109 18.33 46.49 5.06
N ASP A 110 17.66 46.86 6.15
CA ASP A 110 18.01 48.02 6.94
C ASP A 110 19.23 47.74 7.83
N GLU A 111 19.73 48.79 8.52
CA GLU A 111 20.90 48.63 9.36
C GLU A 111 20.69 47.68 10.54
N THR A 112 19.49 47.68 11.12
CA THR A 112 19.12 46.78 12.23
C THR A 112 19.17 45.34 11.80
N PHE A 113 18.59 45.02 10.60
CA PHE A 113 18.65 43.67 10.02
C PHE A 113 20.10 43.26 9.71
N ARG A 114 20.90 44.16 9.14
CA ARG A 114 22.31 43.87 8.81
C ARG A 114 23.11 43.51 10.04
N ARG A 115 22.96 44.29 11.15
CA ARG A 115 23.64 44.00 12.43
C ARG A 115 23.18 42.70 13.09
N ALA A 116 21.94 42.33 12.92
CA ALA A 116 21.38 41.11 13.50
C ALA A 116 21.73 39.84 12.72
N LEU A 117 22.20 39.94 11.46
CA LEU A 117 22.50 38.80 10.61
C LEU A 117 23.82 38.17 11.04
N THR A 118 23.84 36.85 11.29
CA THR A 118 25.03 36.14 11.77
C THR A 118 26.03 35.85 10.68
N THR A 119 25.54 35.50 9.46
CA THR A 119 26.37 35.18 8.31
C THR A 119 26.55 36.40 7.43
N GLN A 120 27.67 37.06 7.55
CA GLN A 120 28.00 38.29 6.82
C GLN A 120 29.51 38.40 6.53
N ALA A 121 29.83 39.16 5.48
CA ALA A 121 31.19 39.52 5.09
C ALA A 121 31.25 40.95 4.57
N HIS A 122 32.46 41.54 4.55
CA HIS A 122 32.72 42.86 4.00
C HIS A 122 33.87 42.80 3.02
N ILE A 123 33.71 43.39 1.86
CA ILE A 123 34.74 43.47 0.80
C ILE A 123 34.96 44.94 0.47
N ALA A 124 36.21 45.39 0.54
CA ALA A 124 36.57 46.77 0.09
C ALA A 124 36.44 46.89 -1.44
N VAL A 125 35.87 47.99 -1.93
CA VAL A 125 35.70 48.25 -3.34
C VAL A 125 36.07 49.70 -3.64
N ASP A 126 36.73 49.93 -4.77
CA ASP A 126 37.07 51.28 -5.25
C ASP A 126 35.88 51.97 -5.89
N ASP A 127 35.00 51.17 -6.56
CA ASP A 127 33.80 51.62 -7.23
C ASP A 127 32.61 50.71 -6.92
N GLU A 128 31.52 51.29 -6.44
CA GLU A 128 30.31 50.56 -6.07
C GLU A 128 29.64 49.83 -7.20
N GLU A 129 29.59 50.44 -8.38
CA GLU A 129 28.92 49.82 -9.55
C GLU A 129 29.71 48.59 -10.07
N ARG A 130 31.07 48.73 -10.12
CA ARG A 130 31.96 47.61 -10.44
C ARG A 130 31.83 46.50 -9.40
N GLY A 131 31.70 46.86 -8.13
CA GLY A 131 31.50 45.91 -7.02
C GLY A 131 30.19 45.15 -7.11
N LEU A 132 29.09 45.84 -7.39
CA LEU A 132 27.80 45.23 -7.60
C LEU A 132 27.76 44.32 -8.83
N GLY A 133 28.41 44.77 -9.95
CA GLY A 133 28.53 43.94 -11.16
C GLY A 133 29.31 42.66 -10.94
N ALA A 134 30.40 42.69 -10.14
CA ALA A 134 31.14 41.50 -9.77
C ALA A 134 30.29 40.54 -8.89
N ALA A 135 29.59 41.08 -7.92
CA ALA A 135 28.68 40.32 -7.07
C ALA A 135 27.55 39.67 -7.88
N GLU A 136 26.98 40.41 -8.86
CA GLU A 136 25.92 39.84 -9.72
C GLU A 136 26.42 38.66 -10.54
N ARG A 137 27.61 38.73 -11.14
CA ARG A 137 28.20 37.63 -11.87
C ARG A 137 28.49 36.42 -10.96
N ALA A 138 29.06 36.67 -9.79
CA ALA A 138 29.35 35.64 -8.82
C ALA A 138 28.08 34.90 -8.29
N LEU A 139 26.99 35.64 -8.06
CA LEU A 139 25.70 35.06 -7.68
C LEU A 139 25.14 34.18 -8.81
N HIS A 140 25.20 34.66 -10.07
CA HIS A 140 24.77 33.87 -11.24
C HIS A 140 25.58 32.57 -11.39
N LYS A 141 26.91 32.65 -11.28
CA LYS A 141 27.80 31.47 -11.32
C LYS A 141 27.46 30.48 -10.20
N SER A 142 27.06 30.98 -9.04
CA SER A 142 26.61 30.18 -7.91
C SER A 142 25.17 29.67 -8.06
N GLY A 143 24.49 29.93 -9.19
CA GLY A 143 23.15 29.48 -9.48
C GLY A 143 22.07 30.17 -8.64
N LEU A 144 22.31 31.42 -8.22
CA LEU A 144 21.29 32.29 -7.62
C LEU A 144 20.76 33.25 -8.67
N GLY A 145 19.43 33.39 -8.76
CA GLY A 145 18.82 34.50 -9.48
C GLY A 145 19.05 35.78 -8.71
N SER A 146 19.44 36.88 -9.37
CA SER A 146 19.69 38.17 -8.71
C SER A 146 18.82 39.29 -9.30
N GLU A 147 18.52 40.29 -8.47
CA GLU A 147 17.71 41.45 -8.80
C GLU A 147 18.36 42.71 -8.18
N ARG A 148 18.52 43.76 -8.96
CA ARG A 148 18.99 45.07 -8.48
C ARG A 148 17.85 45.85 -7.85
N ILE A 149 18.03 46.31 -6.65
CA ILE A 149 17.05 47.04 -5.86
C ILE A 149 17.49 48.50 -5.80
N VAL A 150 16.63 49.41 -6.24
CA VAL A 150 16.86 50.85 -6.21
C VAL A 150 16.80 51.36 -4.78
N ARG A 151 17.76 52.13 -4.37
CA ARG A 151 17.83 52.90 -3.10
C ARG A 151 17.94 54.36 -3.43
N THR A 152 17.81 55.26 -2.41
CA THR A 152 17.75 56.70 -2.60
C THR A 152 18.92 57.27 -3.41
N ASN A 153 20.16 56.79 -3.21
CA ASN A 153 21.34 57.24 -3.93
C ASN A 153 22.27 56.10 -4.42
N SER A 154 21.81 54.86 -4.38
CA SER A 154 22.63 53.70 -4.75
C SER A 154 21.75 52.52 -5.16
N PHE A 155 22.38 51.44 -5.61
CA PHE A 155 21.73 50.19 -5.80
C PHE A 155 22.17 49.16 -4.73
N SER A 156 21.34 48.19 -4.46
CA SER A 156 21.72 46.97 -3.74
C SER A 156 21.33 45.78 -4.58
N LEU A 157 21.93 44.61 -4.30
CA LEU A 157 21.65 43.39 -5.03
C LEU A 157 20.99 42.39 -4.06
N PHE A 158 19.92 41.77 -4.51
CA PHE A 158 19.27 40.68 -3.82
C PHE A 158 19.32 39.43 -4.69
N GLY A 159 19.97 38.36 -4.17
CA GLY A 159 20.04 37.06 -4.82
C GLY A 159 19.24 36.02 -4.05
N GLU A 160 18.48 35.19 -4.75
CA GLU A 160 17.79 34.09 -4.12
C GLU A 160 17.72 32.85 -4.98
N ARG A 161 17.50 31.69 -4.30
CA ARG A 161 17.30 30.40 -4.94
C ARG A 161 16.35 29.54 -4.13
N ASN A 162 15.50 28.75 -4.86
CA ASN A 162 14.64 27.73 -4.25
C ASN A 162 13.57 28.30 -3.30
N ARG A 163 12.96 29.42 -3.61
CA ARG A 163 11.88 30.04 -2.83
C ARG A 163 10.72 29.11 -2.53
N ILE A 164 10.42 28.14 -3.40
CA ILE A 164 9.38 27.15 -3.23
C ILE A 164 9.56 26.31 -1.94
N SER A 165 10.77 26.18 -1.42
CA SER A 165 11.07 25.49 -0.17
C SER A 165 10.32 26.06 1.04
N GLU A 166 9.88 27.33 1.01
CA GLU A 166 9.05 27.92 2.07
C GLU A 166 7.64 27.30 2.13
N MET A 167 7.17 26.75 1.00
CA MET A 167 5.87 26.09 0.90
C MET A 167 5.92 24.57 1.14
N ALA A 168 7.10 23.99 1.24
CA ALA A 168 7.30 22.54 1.31
C ALA A 168 6.55 21.90 2.51
N VAL A 169 6.51 22.56 3.67
CA VAL A 169 5.80 22.06 4.85
C VAL A 169 4.28 21.97 4.60
N TYR A 170 3.72 22.92 3.85
CA TYR A 170 2.28 22.90 3.52
C TYR A 170 1.93 21.83 2.51
N ILE A 171 2.85 21.48 1.61
CA ILE A 171 2.70 20.33 0.70
C ILE A 171 2.66 19.03 1.52
N VAL A 172 3.55 18.87 2.51
CA VAL A 172 3.55 17.70 3.42
C VAL A 172 2.25 17.68 4.27
N HIS A 173 1.79 18.82 4.79
CA HIS A 173 0.53 18.87 5.52
C HIS A 173 -0.68 18.52 4.64
N ALA A 174 -0.74 19.04 3.42
CA ALA A 174 -1.79 18.70 2.47
C ALA A 174 -1.79 17.21 2.10
N SER A 175 -0.61 16.60 1.94
CA SER A 175 -0.49 15.18 1.67
C SER A 175 -0.98 14.30 2.83
N LEU A 176 -0.67 14.66 4.07
CA LEU A 176 -1.21 13.99 5.27
C LEU A 176 -2.74 14.08 5.32
N LEU A 177 -3.29 15.27 5.04
CA LEU A 177 -4.75 15.46 5.00
C LEU A 177 -5.42 14.61 3.93
N LEU A 178 -4.81 14.45 2.75
CA LEU A 178 -5.30 13.56 1.70
C LEU A 178 -5.27 12.09 2.12
N ILE A 179 -4.19 11.64 2.79
CA ILE A 179 -4.07 10.28 3.32
C ILE A 179 -5.15 10.02 4.37
N PHE A 180 -5.29 10.93 5.35
CA PHE A 180 -6.29 10.79 6.40
C PHE A 180 -7.72 10.85 5.86
N LEU A 181 -7.98 11.74 4.89
CA LEU A 181 -9.27 11.79 4.20
C LEU A 181 -9.59 10.44 3.54
N GLY A 182 -8.63 9.85 2.81
CA GLY A 182 -8.80 8.52 2.22
C GLY A 182 -9.08 7.45 3.27
N GLY A 183 -8.33 7.42 4.36
CA GLY A 183 -8.55 6.48 5.47
C GLY A 183 -9.92 6.67 6.14
N ILE A 184 -10.37 7.91 6.35
CA ILE A 184 -11.70 8.20 6.90
C ILE A 184 -12.80 7.75 5.94
N VAL A 185 -12.63 8.00 4.64
CA VAL A 185 -13.61 7.56 3.61
C VAL A 185 -13.68 6.04 3.58
N ASP A 186 -12.56 5.33 3.63
CA ASP A 186 -12.54 3.86 3.67
C ASP A 186 -13.14 3.32 4.97
N ALA A 187 -12.86 3.95 6.11
CA ALA A 187 -13.44 3.55 7.40
C ALA A 187 -14.98 3.70 7.45
N LEU A 188 -15.53 4.68 6.72
CA LEU A 188 -16.97 4.97 6.71
C LEU A 188 -17.74 4.24 5.61
N TYR A 189 -17.15 4.06 4.43
CA TYR A 189 -17.81 3.57 3.23
C TYR A 189 -17.16 2.33 2.63
N GLY A 190 -15.93 2.00 3.05
CA GLY A 190 -15.21 0.80 2.67
C GLY A 190 -15.84 -0.45 3.29
N TRP A 191 -15.62 -1.59 2.66
CA TRP A 191 -16.02 -2.89 3.19
C TRP A 191 -15.21 -4.00 2.55
N ARG A 192 -15.11 -5.14 3.25
CA ARG A 192 -14.44 -6.36 2.78
C ARG A 192 -15.28 -7.57 3.17
N GLY A 193 -15.20 -8.60 2.33
CA GLY A 193 -15.90 -9.86 2.56
C GLY A 193 -15.32 -10.96 1.67
N PHE A 194 -15.98 -12.09 1.69
CA PHE A 194 -15.62 -13.28 0.92
C PHE A 194 -16.76 -13.73 0.04
N LEU A 195 -16.42 -14.31 -1.10
CA LEU A 195 -17.34 -14.91 -2.04
C LEU A 195 -16.77 -16.26 -2.48
N MET A 196 -17.47 -17.33 -2.15
CA MET A 196 -17.11 -18.69 -2.60
C MET A 196 -17.95 -19.06 -3.80
N LEU A 197 -17.29 -19.55 -4.85
CA LEU A 197 -17.94 -19.99 -6.09
C LEU A 197 -17.38 -21.36 -6.51
N THR A 198 -18.26 -22.14 -7.11
CA THR A 198 -17.85 -23.35 -7.86
C THR A 198 -17.98 -23.07 -9.36
N PRO A 199 -17.18 -23.68 -10.23
CA PRO A 199 -17.31 -23.51 -11.66
C PRO A 199 -18.75 -23.75 -12.16
N GLY A 200 -19.23 -22.88 -13.04
CA GLY A 200 -20.60 -22.88 -13.54
C GLY A 200 -21.61 -22.14 -12.67
N THR A 201 -21.24 -21.64 -11.48
CA THR A 201 -22.16 -20.91 -10.59
C THR A 201 -21.91 -19.41 -10.63
N SER A 202 -22.94 -18.66 -10.23
CA SER A 202 -22.88 -17.21 -10.08
C SER A 202 -23.48 -16.78 -8.76
N SER A 203 -22.94 -15.70 -8.18
CA SER A 203 -23.49 -15.09 -6.97
C SER A 203 -23.31 -13.58 -6.99
N ASN A 204 -24.26 -12.87 -6.38
CA ASN A 204 -24.17 -11.46 -6.05
C ASN A 204 -24.11 -11.22 -4.53
N GLN A 205 -24.01 -12.28 -3.72
CA GLN A 205 -23.98 -12.21 -2.27
C GLN A 205 -22.54 -12.37 -1.78
N VAL A 206 -22.04 -11.34 -1.11
CA VAL A 206 -20.72 -11.34 -0.47
C VAL A 206 -20.92 -11.56 1.02
N GLU A 207 -20.27 -12.56 1.58
CA GLU A 207 -20.27 -12.84 3.00
C GLU A 207 -19.26 -11.94 3.71
N MET A 208 -19.73 -11.19 4.69
CA MET A 208 -18.91 -10.29 5.49
C MET A 208 -18.33 -11.02 6.69
N ASN A 209 -17.16 -10.63 7.17
CA ASN A 209 -16.50 -11.27 8.31
C ASN A 209 -17.29 -11.21 9.65
N ASN A 210 -18.34 -10.39 9.71
CA ASN A 210 -19.26 -10.33 10.84
C ASN A 210 -20.47 -11.28 10.70
N GLY A 211 -20.47 -12.16 9.68
CA GLY A 211 -21.56 -13.10 9.40
C GLY A 211 -22.76 -12.49 8.66
N SER A 212 -22.74 -11.20 8.34
CA SER A 212 -23.79 -10.60 7.51
C SER A 212 -23.47 -10.79 6.01
N SER A 213 -24.53 -10.77 5.16
CA SER A 213 -24.37 -10.80 3.71
C SER A 213 -24.61 -9.42 3.12
N LYS A 214 -23.78 -9.06 2.13
CA LYS A 214 -23.93 -7.85 1.33
C LYS A 214 -24.26 -8.22 -0.11
N SER A 215 -25.40 -7.74 -0.61
CA SER A 215 -25.79 -7.94 -2.00
C SER A 215 -25.14 -6.88 -2.90
N LEU A 216 -24.52 -7.33 -3.99
CA LEU A 216 -24.02 -6.51 -5.08
C LEU A 216 -25.15 -6.24 -6.09
N LYS A 217 -25.05 -5.15 -6.85
CA LYS A 217 -25.98 -4.82 -7.94
C LYS A 217 -25.78 -5.71 -9.17
N PHE A 218 -24.65 -6.38 -9.29
CA PHE A 218 -24.25 -7.29 -10.35
C PHE A 218 -23.85 -8.64 -9.75
N ALA A 219 -23.78 -9.67 -10.56
CA ALA A 219 -23.30 -10.99 -10.14
C ALA A 219 -21.92 -11.29 -10.68
N ILE A 220 -21.17 -12.12 -9.95
CA ILE A 220 -19.92 -12.73 -10.45
C ILE A 220 -20.21 -14.18 -10.74
N ARG A 221 -19.91 -14.61 -11.96
CA ARG A 221 -19.96 -15.99 -12.42
C ARG A 221 -18.54 -16.53 -12.49
N CYS A 222 -18.33 -17.72 -11.95
CA CYS A 222 -17.12 -18.49 -12.15
C CYS A 222 -17.31 -19.43 -13.31
N ASP A 223 -16.63 -19.19 -14.43
CA ASP A 223 -16.70 -20.09 -15.58
C ASP A 223 -15.80 -21.30 -15.39
N ASP A 224 -14.62 -21.12 -14.78
CA ASP A 224 -13.62 -22.15 -14.52
C ASP A 224 -12.68 -21.72 -13.40
N ALA A 225 -12.06 -22.66 -12.70
CA ALA A 225 -11.04 -22.40 -11.69
C ALA A 225 -10.06 -23.57 -11.62
N GLY A 226 -8.84 -23.31 -11.18
CA GLY A 226 -7.83 -24.34 -11.11
C GLY A 226 -6.60 -23.94 -10.34
N GLU A 227 -5.72 -24.94 -10.23
CA GLU A 227 -4.43 -24.84 -9.61
C GLU A 227 -3.38 -25.36 -10.59
N ASP A 228 -2.37 -24.56 -10.88
CA ASP A 228 -1.16 -25.03 -11.54
C ASP A 228 -0.20 -25.53 -10.45
N THR A 229 0.50 -26.63 -10.70
CA THR A 229 1.45 -27.22 -9.78
C THR A 229 2.86 -27.23 -10.36
N TYR A 230 3.86 -27.25 -9.49
CA TYR A 230 5.24 -27.54 -9.90
C TYR A 230 5.42 -29.04 -10.20
N ALA A 231 6.58 -29.44 -10.73
CA ALA A 231 6.91 -30.81 -11.03
C ALA A 231 6.94 -31.74 -9.81
N ASP A 232 7.13 -31.18 -8.61
CA ASP A 232 7.08 -31.88 -7.32
C ASP A 232 5.65 -31.98 -6.73
N GLY A 233 4.63 -31.47 -7.45
CA GLY A 233 3.24 -31.48 -7.00
C GLY A 233 2.85 -30.34 -6.06
N SER A 234 3.78 -29.45 -5.67
CA SER A 234 3.46 -28.29 -4.85
C SER A 234 2.66 -27.24 -5.63
N PRO A 235 1.74 -26.50 -4.98
CA PRO A 235 0.97 -25.44 -5.61
C PRO A 235 1.87 -24.34 -6.18
N LYS A 236 1.65 -24.01 -7.45
CA LYS A 236 2.37 -22.93 -8.14
C LYS A 236 1.53 -21.67 -8.25
N LYS A 237 0.27 -21.83 -8.64
CA LYS A 237 -0.61 -20.71 -8.93
C LYS A 237 -2.06 -21.16 -8.87
N TRP A 238 -2.91 -20.42 -8.18
CA TRP A 238 -4.36 -20.53 -8.28
C TRP A 238 -4.89 -19.52 -9.26
N TRP A 239 -5.84 -19.93 -10.06
CA TRP A 239 -6.48 -19.05 -11.05
C TRP A 239 -7.99 -19.30 -11.11
N SER A 240 -8.74 -18.27 -11.52
CA SER A 240 -10.19 -18.38 -11.76
C SER A 240 -10.59 -17.52 -12.96
N LYS A 241 -11.40 -18.09 -13.85
CA LYS A 241 -12.01 -17.37 -14.97
C LYS A 241 -13.35 -16.82 -14.49
N LEU A 242 -13.39 -15.52 -14.29
CA LEU A 242 -14.56 -14.82 -13.78
C LEU A 242 -15.22 -13.99 -14.87
N ALA A 243 -16.55 -13.95 -14.85
CA ALA A 243 -17.34 -13.06 -15.66
C ALA A 243 -18.27 -12.22 -14.77
N VAL A 244 -18.34 -10.92 -15.06
CA VAL A 244 -19.30 -10.01 -14.45
C VAL A 244 -20.58 -10.02 -15.23
N VAL A 245 -21.71 -10.28 -14.55
CA VAL A 245 -23.04 -10.28 -15.13
C VAL A 245 -23.83 -9.12 -14.52
N ASP A 246 -24.14 -8.11 -15.33
CA ASP A 246 -24.92 -6.93 -14.94
C ASP A 246 -26.17 -6.83 -15.81
N ASP A 247 -27.34 -6.68 -15.19
CA ASP A 247 -28.65 -6.72 -15.86
C ASP A 247 -28.82 -7.93 -16.80
N GLY A 248 -28.33 -9.10 -16.38
CA GLY A 248 -28.43 -10.35 -17.13
C GLY A 248 -27.48 -10.46 -18.34
N ARG A 249 -26.60 -9.50 -18.55
CA ARG A 249 -25.60 -9.49 -19.63
C ARG A 249 -24.19 -9.61 -19.07
N GLU A 250 -23.34 -10.37 -19.76
CA GLU A 250 -21.92 -10.39 -19.48
C GLU A 250 -21.28 -9.07 -19.94
N VAL A 251 -20.74 -8.30 -18.99
CA VAL A 251 -20.14 -6.97 -19.26
C VAL A 251 -18.63 -6.97 -19.16
N SER A 252 -18.03 -7.94 -18.48
CA SER A 252 -16.58 -8.07 -18.34
C SER A 252 -16.21 -9.53 -18.06
N ARG A 253 -15.04 -9.96 -18.55
CA ARG A 253 -14.46 -11.27 -18.26
C ARG A 253 -12.97 -11.13 -18.02
N LYS A 254 -12.46 -11.84 -17.01
CA LYS A 254 -11.03 -11.89 -16.72
C LYS A 254 -10.64 -13.22 -16.08
N GLU A 255 -9.50 -13.77 -16.47
CA GLU A 255 -8.80 -14.75 -15.67
C GLU A 255 -8.02 -14.02 -14.60
N ILE A 256 -8.32 -14.27 -13.34
CA ILE A 256 -7.62 -13.69 -12.18
C ILE A 256 -6.65 -14.70 -11.59
N VAL A 257 -5.58 -14.17 -11.03
CA VAL A 257 -4.59 -14.89 -10.22
C VAL A 257 -4.31 -14.09 -8.95
N VAL A 258 -3.50 -14.65 -8.04
CA VAL A 258 -3.05 -13.92 -6.86
C VAL A 258 -2.38 -12.60 -7.27
N ASN A 259 -2.77 -11.50 -6.66
CA ASN A 259 -2.33 -10.11 -6.93
C ASN A 259 -2.76 -9.51 -8.28
N ASP A 260 -3.58 -10.19 -9.09
CA ASP A 260 -4.17 -9.61 -10.31
C ASP A 260 -5.72 -9.71 -10.28
N PRO A 261 -6.40 -8.80 -9.57
CA PRO A 261 -7.84 -8.86 -9.33
C PRO A 261 -8.68 -8.46 -10.55
N LEU A 262 -9.93 -8.92 -10.58
CA LEU A 262 -10.99 -8.35 -11.39
C LEU A 262 -11.55 -7.12 -10.65
N THR A 263 -11.73 -6.01 -11.36
CA THR A 263 -12.32 -4.79 -10.80
C THR A 263 -13.53 -4.37 -11.63
N TYR A 264 -14.68 -4.15 -10.96
CA TYR A 264 -15.87 -3.64 -11.59
C TYR A 264 -16.66 -2.74 -10.63
N GLN A 265 -17.11 -1.56 -11.08
CA GLN A 265 -17.82 -0.54 -10.30
C GLN A 265 -17.17 -0.24 -8.93
N GLY A 266 -15.83 -0.20 -8.86
CA GLY A 266 -15.09 0.07 -7.63
C GLY A 266 -15.00 -1.10 -6.66
N VAL A 267 -15.56 -2.26 -7.00
CA VAL A 267 -15.43 -3.51 -6.25
C VAL A 267 -14.32 -4.35 -6.88
N ARG A 268 -13.45 -4.93 -6.05
CA ARG A 268 -12.34 -5.79 -6.47
C ARG A 268 -12.51 -7.19 -5.96
N PHE A 269 -12.18 -8.16 -6.82
CA PHE A 269 -12.26 -9.58 -6.55
C PHE A 269 -10.86 -10.17 -6.70
N TYR A 270 -10.25 -10.54 -5.56
CA TYR A 270 -8.93 -11.12 -5.49
C TYR A 270 -9.03 -12.63 -5.35
N GLN A 271 -8.19 -13.38 -6.04
CA GLN A 271 -7.99 -14.80 -5.78
C GLN A 271 -7.39 -14.98 -4.38
N ALA A 272 -8.15 -15.54 -3.43
CA ALA A 272 -7.74 -15.70 -2.04
C ALA A 272 -7.50 -17.15 -1.66
N THR A 273 -8.38 -18.05 -2.06
CA THR A 273 -8.23 -19.48 -1.77
C THR A 273 -8.76 -20.35 -2.90
N PHE A 274 -8.32 -21.57 -2.94
CA PHE A 274 -8.78 -22.60 -3.86
C PHE A 274 -8.86 -23.92 -3.08
N GLY A 275 -9.83 -24.77 -3.38
CA GLY A 275 -9.93 -26.04 -2.70
C GLY A 275 -10.90 -27.00 -3.40
N ARG A 276 -11.02 -28.18 -2.81
CA ARG A 276 -11.91 -29.23 -3.28
C ARG A 276 -13.14 -29.30 -2.39
N THR A 277 -14.30 -29.55 -2.97
CA THR A 277 -15.55 -29.65 -2.22
C THR A 277 -15.73 -31.01 -1.54
N GLY A 278 -14.87 -31.98 -1.84
CA GLY A 278 -15.02 -33.36 -1.40
C GLY A 278 -16.19 -34.12 -2.08
N LYS A 279 -16.91 -33.46 -3.00
CA LYS A 279 -18.03 -34.05 -3.72
C LYS A 279 -17.57 -34.61 -5.07
N LEU A 280 -18.00 -35.81 -5.39
CA LEU A 280 -17.75 -36.43 -6.70
C LEU A 280 -18.62 -35.73 -7.76
N VAL A 281 -18.00 -35.35 -8.87
CA VAL A 281 -18.66 -34.89 -10.09
C VAL A 281 -18.88 -36.05 -11.03
N SER A 282 -17.82 -36.82 -11.34
CA SER A 282 -17.88 -38.00 -12.16
C SER A 282 -16.75 -38.98 -11.84
N LEU A 283 -17.02 -40.25 -11.99
CA LEU A 283 -16.07 -41.36 -11.89
C LEU A 283 -16.09 -42.12 -13.20
N GLY A 284 -14.96 -42.17 -13.88
CA GLY A 284 -14.72 -43.11 -15.00
C GLY A 284 -14.36 -44.49 -14.43
N LEU A 285 -15.03 -45.51 -14.88
CA LEU A 285 -14.83 -46.91 -14.50
C LEU A 285 -14.63 -47.77 -15.71
N THR A 286 -13.70 -48.70 -15.63
CA THR A 286 -13.63 -49.87 -16.53
C THR A 286 -14.31 -51.04 -15.85
N ALA A 287 -15.41 -51.53 -16.43
CA ALA A 287 -16.13 -52.71 -15.99
C ALA A 287 -15.75 -53.90 -16.88
N THR A 288 -15.04 -54.87 -16.31
CA THR A 288 -14.60 -56.09 -17.03
C THR A 288 -15.43 -57.27 -16.56
N PRO A 289 -16.13 -58.02 -17.48
CA PRO A 289 -16.88 -59.19 -17.07
C PRO A 289 -16.00 -60.25 -16.42
N ALA A 290 -16.42 -60.80 -15.29
CA ALA A 290 -15.67 -61.78 -14.50
C ALA A 290 -15.47 -63.10 -15.22
N ASP A 291 -16.28 -63.40 -16.29
CA ASP A 291 -16.16 -64.58 -17.13
C ASP A 291 -15.03 -64.51 -18.17
N GLY A 292 -14.41 -63.35 -18.36
CA GLY A 292 -13.32 -63.09 -19.28
C GLY A 292 -13.66 -63.28 -20.77
N LYS A 293 -14.96 -63.43 -21.11
CA LYS A 293 -15.40 -63.73 -22.48
C LYS A 293 -15.87 -62.47 -23.24
N SER A 294 -16.33 -61.47 -22.56
CA SER A 294 -16.82 -60.24 -23.16
C SER A 294 -15.81 -59.10 -22.95
N PRO A 295 -15.76 -58.12 -23.87
CA PRO A 295 -14.83 -56.99 -23.74
C PRO A 295 -15.19 -56.11 -22.54
N ALA A 296 -14.17 -55.49 -21.95
CA ALA A 296 -14.35 -54.48 -20.92
C ALA A 296 -15.14 -53.28 -21.47
N GLN A 297 -15.95 -52.67 -20.61
CA GLN A 297 -16.75 -51.49 -20.93
C GLN A 297 -16.27 -50.30 -20.14
N GLU A 298 -16.15 -49.15 -20.80
CA GLU A 298 -15.91 -47.89 -20.09
C GLU A 298 -17.22 -47.19 -19.83
N ILE A 299 -17.46 -46.82 -18.57
CA ILE A 299 -18.64 -46.12 -18.13
C ILE A 299 -18.24 -44.89 -17.28
N SER A 300 -19.06 -43.88 -17.26
CA SER A 300 -18.89 -42.72 -16.37
C SER A 300 -20.13 -42.51 -15.54
N LEU A 301 -19.95 -42.41 -14.22
CA LEU A 301 -21.03 -42.26 -13.24
C LEU A 301 -20.82 -41.05 -12.35
N GLY A 302 -21.88 -40.28 -12.15
CA GLY A 302 -22.00 -39.33 -11.05
C GLY A 302 -22.62 -39.99 -9.82
N MET A 303 -22.69 -39.25 -8.71
CA MET A 303 -23.35 -39.70 -7.48
C MET A 303 -24.80 -40.12 -7.74
N ASN A 304 -25.18 -41.28 -7.22
CA ASN A 304 -26.53 -41.88 -7.38
C ASN A 304 -26.94 -42.21 -8.81
N GLN A 305 -26.07 -42.05 -9.80
CA GLN A 305 -26.35 -42.45 -11.18
C GLN A 305 -26.24 -43.97 -11.34
N ILE A 306 -27.06 -44.47 -12.25
CA ILE A 306 -27.13 -45.92 -12.59
C ILE A 306 -26.66 -46.10 -14.03
N ALA A 307 -25.69 -47.00 -14.27
CA ALA A 307 -25.36 -47.50 -15.58
C ALA A 307 -25.86 -48.93 -15.76
N VAL A 308 -26.25 -49.27 -16.97
CA VAL A 308 -26.64 -50.61 -17.36
C VAL A 308 -25.46 -51.24 -18.13
N LEU A 309 -24.87 -52.31 -17.58
CA LEU A 309 -23.73 -53.00 -18.17
C LEU A 309 -24.18 -54.05 -19.18
N ASP A 310 -25.25 -54.75 -18.85
CA ASP A 310 -25.91 -55.73 -19.70
C ASP A 310 -27.42 -55.78 -19.37
N PRO A 311 -28.29 -56.47 -20.14
CA PRO A 311 -29.72 -56.51 -19.90
C PRO A 311 -30.14 -56.99 -18.50
N GLY A 312 -29.20 -57.61 -17.77
CA GLY A 312 -29.46 -58.11 -16.41
C GLY A 312 -28.66 -57.48 -15.31
N THR A 313 -27.68 -56.61 -15.64
CA THR A 313 -26.77 -56.08 -14.63
C THR A 313 -26.73 -54.55 -14.68
N LYS A 314 -26.95 -53.94 -13.51
CA LYS A 314 -26.88 -52.49 -13.28
C LYS A 314 -25.87 -52.16 -12.18
N VAL A 315 -25.17 -51.06 -12.30
CA VAL A 315 -24.28 -50.52 -11.29
C VAL A 315 -24.71 -49.10 -10.91
N GLN A 316 -24.79 -48.83 -9.64
CA GLN A 316 -25.11 -47.52 -9.08
C GLN A 316 -23.95 -47.06 -8.18
N LEU A 317 -23.51 -45.82 -8.35
CA LEU A 317 -22.55 -45.23 -7.46
C LEU A 317 -23.27 -44.67 -6.25
N ALA A 318 -23.07 -45.27 -5.08
CA ALA A 318 -23.83 -45.01 -3.85
C ALA A 318 -23.10 -44.02 -2.92
N GLU A 319 -21.78 -44.12 -2.77
CA GLU A 319 -21.01 -43.27 -1.88
C GLU A 319 -19.61 -42.98 -2.42
N PHE A 320 -19.09 -41.81 -2.10
CA PHE A 320 -17.72 -41.39 -2.40
C PHE A 320 -17.10 -40.75 -1.16
N ILE A 321 -15.92 -41.22 -0.77
CA ILE A 321 -15.14 -40.73 0.35
C ILE A 321 -13.78 -40.23 -0.20
N PRO A 322 -13.48 -38.93 -0.19
CA PRO A 322 -12.28 -38.36 -0.86
C PRO A 322 -10.97 -38.75 -0.19
N ASP A 323 -10.96 -38.90 1.14
CA ASP A 323 -9.79 -39.26 1.95
C ASP A 323 -10.25 -40.16 3.11
N TYR A 324 -10.39 -41.45 2.82
CA TYR A 324 -10.90 -42.35 3.83
C TYR A 324 -9.85 -42.73 4.89
N VAL A 325 -10.33 -42.83 6.11
CA VAL A 325 -9.62 -43.40 7.25
C VAL A 325 -10.53 -44.39 7.94
N VAL A 326 -9.93 -45.43 8.53
CA VAL A 326 -10.65 -46.43 9.34
C VAL A 326 -10.41 -46.14 10.82
N GLN A 327 -11.47 -45.88 11.57
CA GLN A 327 -11.43 -45.69 13.01
C GLN A 327 -12.62 -46.43 13.63
N ASP A 328 -12.36 -47.20 14.68
CA ASP A 328 -13.37 -47.99 15.44
C ASP A 328 -14.24 -48.92 14.55
N GLY A 329 -13.62 -49.51 13.50
CA GLY A 329 -14.29 -50.39 12.56
C GLY A 329 -15.27 -49.72 11.61
N ARG A 330 -15.15 -48.37 11.44
CA ARG A 330 -15.95 -47.58 10.50
C ARG A 330 -15.07 -46.74 9.61
N VAL A 331 -15.56 -46.48 8.40
CA VAL A 331 -14.89 -45.61 7.40
C VAL A 331 -15.41 -44.17 7.55
N TYR A 332 -14.48 -43.21 7.61
CA TYR A 332 -14.78 -41.80 7.68
C TYR A 332 -13.98 -41.03 6.67
N ALA A 333 -14.46 -39.84 6.24
CA ALA A 333 -13.68 -38.86 5.53
C ALA A 333 -12.81 -38.03 6.48
N ARG A 334 -11.48 -38.04 6.31
CA ARG A 334 -10.54 -37.21 7.07
C ARG A 334 -10.48 -35.80 6.54
N SER A 335 -10.53 -35.64 5.21
CA SER A 335 -10.49 -34.35 4.54
C SER A 335 -11.33 -34.37 3.25
N ASN A 336 -11.52 -33.19 2.65
CA ASN A 336 -12.14 -33.05 1.33
C ASN A 336 -11.14 -33.20 0.17
N ASP A 337 -9.85 -33.31 0.48
CA ASP A 337 -8.82 -33.54 -0.53
C ASP A 337 -8.82 -34.99 -1.00
N VAL A 338 -8.54 -35.21 -2.27
CA VAL A 338 -8.48 -36.54 -2.86
C VAL A 338 -7.08 -37.12 -2.62
N VAL A 339 -6.86 -37.63 -1.39
CA VAL A 339 -5.58 -38.20 -0.98
C VAL A 339 -5.66 -39.73 -0.97
N ASN A 340 -6.71 -40.28 -0.37
CA ASN A 340 -6.96 -41.72 -0.27
C ASN A 340 -8.44 -41.98 -0.57
N PRO A 341 -8.88 -41.93 -1.85
CA PRO A 341 -10.28 -41.99 -2.21
C PRO A 341 -10.84 -43.42 -2.10
N ALA A 342 -12.08 -43.52 -1.63
CA ALA A 342 -12.86 -44.74 -1.66
C ALA A 342 -14.23 -44.51 -2.29
N VAL A 343 -14.70 -45.49 -3.04
CA VAL A 343 -15.98 -45.46 -3.75
C VAL A 343 -16.78 -46.71 -3.40
N HIS A 344 -18.01 -46.51 -3.05
CA HIS A 344 -18.97 -47.56 -2.83
C HIS A 344 -19.97 -47.65 -3.98
N MET A 345 -20.10 -48.82 -4.59
CA MET A 345 -21.03 -49.09 -5.67
C MET A 345 -21.98 -50.22 -5.26
N ILE A 346 -23.21 -50.11 -5.72
CA ILE A 346 -24.22 -51.18 -5.62
C ILE A 346 -24.41 -51.78 -6.98
N VAL A 347 -24.06 -53.05 -7.11
CA VAL A 347 -24.27 -53.83 -8.34
C VAL A 347 -25.50 -54.73 -8.15
N THR A 348 -26.47 -54.60 -9.07
CA THR A 348 -27.69 -55.42 -9.06
C THR A 348 -27.69 -56.34 -10.29
N SER A 349 -27.86 -57.64 -10.06
CA SER A 349 -27.92 -58.63 -11.17
C SER A 349 -29.26 -59.36 -11.16
N ALA A 350 -29.89 -59.41 -12.31
CA ALA A 350 -31.14 -60.16 -12.49
C ALA A 350 -30.99 -61.67 -12.19
N LYS A 351 -29.75 -62.21 -12.25
CA LYS A 351 -29.48 -63.61 -11.96
C LYS A 351 -29.45 -63.93 -10.48
N SER A 352 -29.03 -62.98 -9.64
CA SER A 352 -28.90 -63.20 -8.20
C SER A 352 -30.06 -62.60 -7.39
N ASN A 353 -30.87 -61.72 -8.00
CA ASN A 353 -31.91 -60.90 -7.36
C ASN A 353 -31.48 -60.22 -6.03
N ALA A 354 -30.16 -60.02 -5.87
CA ALA A 354 -29.54 -59.40 -4.70
C ALA A 354 -28.68 -58.24 -5.10
N ALA A 355 -28.68 -57.19 -4.26
CA ALA A 355 -27.77 -56.07 -4.35
C ALA A 355 -26.39 -56.50 -3.79
N MET A 356 -25.34 -56.31 -4.53
CA MET A 356 -23.96 -56.61 -4.15
C MET A 356 -23.20 -55.31 -3.92
N ASN A 357 -22.57 -55.19 -2.76
CA ASN A 357 -21.72 -54.05 -2.44
C ASN A 357 -20.33 -54.24 -3.00
N VAL A 358 -19.82 -53.26 -3.69
CA VAL A 358 -18.48 -53.23 -4.26
C VAL A 358 -17.78 -51.95 -3.86
N TRP A 359 -16.63 -52.08 -3.21
CA TRP A 359 -15.78 -50.97 -2.80
C TRP A 359 -14.51 -50.90 -3.62
N LEU A 360 -14.08 -49.69 -3.95
CA LEU A 360 -12.81 -49.38 -4.61
C LEU A 360 -12.08 -48.29 -3.84
N PRO A 361 -10.94 -48.60 -3.15
CA PRO A 361 -10.40 -49.95 -2.95
C PRO A 361 -11.25 -50.77 -2.01
N GLU A 362 -11.08 -52.06 -2.05
CA GLU A 362 -11.62 -52.99 -1.02
C GLU A 362 -10.92 -52.71 0.34
N ILE A 363 -11.71 -52.66 1.42
CA ILE A 363 -11.21 -52.40 2.79
C ILE A 363 -11.43 -53.68 3.61
N PRO A 364 -10.37 -54.50 3.80
CA PRO A 364 -10.51 -55.80 4.46
C PRO A 364 -11.16 -55.72 5.85
N GLY A 365 -12.10 -56.60 6.14
CA GLY A 365 -12.81 -56.69 7.42
C GLY A 365 -13.87 -55.58 7.67
N ILE A 366 -14.02 -54.63 6.76
CA ILE A 366 -14.97 -53.51 6.89
C ILE A 366 -15.81 -53.31 5.65
N ALA A 367 -15.15 -53.21 4.49
CA ALA A 367 -15.77 -52.97 3.18
C ALA A 367 -15.30 -54.02 2.18
N GLU A 368 -15.70 -55.28 2.47
CA GLU A 368 -15.40 -56.42 1.62
C GLU A 368 -16.36 -56.48 0.42
N ASN A 369 -15.81 -56.85 -0.75
CA ASN A 369 -16.60 -56.96 -1.97
C ASN A 369 -17.37 -58.26 -1.99
N ALA A 370 -18.68 -58.17 -2.24
CA ALA A 370 -19.46 -59.33 -2.62
C ALA A 370 -19.05 -59.80 -4.03
N ALA A 371 -19.19 -61.11 -4.30
CA ALA A 371 -18.90 -61.71 -5.59
C ALA A 371 -19.75 -60.98 -6.69
N SER A 372 -19.13 -60.13 -7.42
CA SER A 372 -19.74 -59.34 -8.52
C SER A 372 -19.51 -60.00 -9.86
N PRO A 373 -20.48 -59.97 -10.82
CA PRO A 373 -20.29 -60.48 -12.16
C PRO A 373 -19.33 -59.62 -13.00
N TYR A 374 -18.90 -58.45 -12.47
CA TYR A 374 -17.93 -57.54 -13.10
C TYR A 374 -16.84 -57.16 -12.10
N LEU A 375 -15.61 -57.05 -12.62
CA LEU A 375 -14.49 -56.43 -11.96
C LEU A 375 -14.46 -54.95 -12.35
N PHE A 376 -14.26 -54.07 -11.41
CA PHE A 376 -14.25 -52.60 -11.64
C PHE A 376 -12.86 -52.04 -11.39
N GLU A 377 -12.45 -51.13 -12.24
CA GLU A 377 -11.23 -50.36 -12.09
C GLU A 377 -11.54 -48.86 -12.29
N ALA A 378 -11.15 -48.02 -11.32
CA ALA A 378 -11.33 -46.58 -11.41
C ALA A 378 -10.25 -45.99 -12.33
N LYS A 379 -10.64 -45.15 -13.29
CA LYS A 379 -9.72 -44.46 -14.23
C LYS A 379 -9.69 -42.96 -13.97
N ASP A 380 -10.80 -42.28 -14.19
CA ASP A 380 -10.91 -40.83 -14.14
C ASP A 380 -11.79 -40.40 -12.97
N LEU A 381 -11.21 -39.81 -11.95
CA LEU A 381 -11.92 -39.30 -10.79
C LEU A 381 -11.96 -37.75 -10.87
N LYS A 382 -13.14 -37.19 -11.07
CA LYS A 382 -13.35 -35.75 -11.07
C LYS A 382 -14.15 -35.32 -9.85
N THR A 383 -13.55 -34.49 -9.02
CA THR A 383 -14.21 -33.90 -7.85
C THR A 383 -14.53 -32.44 -8.04
N GLY A 384 -15.56 -31.98 -7.36
CA GLY A 384 -15.91 -30.56 -7.37
C GLY A 384 -14.81 -29.72 -6.74
N ILE A 385 -14.59 -28.56 -7.31
CA ILE A 385 -13.64 -27.56 -6.85
C ILE A 385 -14.40 -26.28 -6.47
N PHE A 386 -13.83 -25.46 -5.62
CA PHE A 386 -14.31 -24.13 -5.35
C PHE A 386 -13.17 -23.12 -5.40
N THR A 387 -13.49 -21.91 -5.76
CA THR A 387 -12.62 -20.74 -5.63
C THR A 387 -13.17 -19.79 -4.58
N GLY A 388 -12.31 -19.34 -3.69
CA GLY A 388 -12.65 -18.32 -2.70
C GLY A 388 -12.03 -16.99 -3.12
N LEU A 389 -12.88 -15.99 -3.21
CA LEU A 389 -12.54 -14.64 -3.61
C LEU A 389 -12.63 -13.71 -2.41
N GLN A 390 -11.56 -12.99 -2.13
CA GLN A 390 -11.64 -11.84 -1.25
C GLN A 390 -12.22 -10.66 -2.05
N VAL A 391 -13.29 -10.08 -1.54
CA VAL A 391 -14.00 -8.97 -2.19
C VAL A 391 -13.79 -7.71 -1.38
N SER A 392 -13.38 -6.61 -2.01
CA SER A 392 -13.19 -5.33 -1.33
C SER A 392 -13.76 -4.16 -2.13
N HIS A 393 -14.24 -3.17 -1.41
CA HIS A 393 -14.59 -1.85 -1.92
C HIS A 393 -13.88 -0.80 -1.08
N GLU A 394 -12.94 -0.09 -1.68
CA GLU A 394 -12.04 0.85 -1.02
C GLU A 394 -12.08 2.21 -1.73
N PRO A 395 -13.13 3.02 -1.51
CA PRO A 395 -13.34 4.29 -2.23
C PRO A 395 -12.30 5.36 -1.92
N GLY A 396 -11.67 5.31 -0.75
CA GLY A 396 -10.62 6.25 -0.33
C GLY A 396 -9.24 6.00 -0.92
N GLN A 397 -9.02 4.86 -1.56
CA GLN A 397 -7.71 4.41 -2.03
C GLN A 397 -6.99 5.44 -2.92
N TRP A 398 -7.70 6.06 -3.86
CA TRP A 398 -7.09 7.06 -4.77
C TRP A 398 -6.62 8.31 -4.02
N SER A 399 -7.35 8.73 -2.98
CA SER A 399 -6.94 9.82 -2.09
C SER A 399 -5.66 9.47 -1.33
N VAL A 400 -5.56 8.23 -0.82
CA VAL A 400 -4.36 7.74 -0.13
C VAL A 400 -3.15 7.75 -1.08
N TRP A 401 -3.27 7.16 -2.29
CA TRP A 401 -2.16 7.13 -3.25
C TRP A 401 -1.74 8.53 -3.70
N GLY A 402 -2.71 9.42 -3.99
CA GLY A 402 -2.44 10.82 -4.28
C GLY A 402 -1.69 11.52 -3.15
N GLY A 403 -2.12 11.27 -1.91
CA GLY A 403 -1.45 11.77 -0.71
C GLY A 403 -0.02 11.23 -0.55
N VAL A 404 0.22 9.94 -0.79
CA VAL A 404 1.56 9.31 -0.71
C VAL A 404 2.51 9.92 -1.75
N ILE A 405 2.08 10.09 -2.99
CA ILE A 405 2.89 10.74 -4.03
C ILE A 405 3.22 12.18 -3.64
N LEU A 406 2.22 12.94 -3.19
CA LEU A 406 2.41 14.33 -2.76
C LEU A 406 3.32 14.42 -1.52
N MET A 407 3.26 13.42 -0.62
CA MET A 407 4.15 13.31 0.53
C MET A 407 5.60 13.13 0.10
N ALA A 408 5.86 12.22 -0.83
CA ALA A 408 7.21 11.99 -1.35
C ALA A 408 7.79 13.27 -1.98
N LEU A 409 6.99 14.00 -2.78
CA LEU A 409 7.38 15.29 -3.34
C LEU A 409 7.64 16.35 -2.26
N GLY A 410 6.72 16.44 -1.28
CA GLY A 410 6.85 17.39 -0.16
C GLY A 410 8.09 17.14 0.69
N LEU A 411 8.37 15.89 1.04
CA LEU A 411 9.56 15.51 1.80
C LEU A 411 10.86 15.76 1.00
N THR A 412 10.85 15.47 -0.30
CA THR A 412 11.99 15.82 -1.17
C THR A 412 12.27 17.31 -1.13
N LEU A 413 11.25 18.17 -1.22
CA LEU A 413 11.40 19.60 -1.08
C LEU A 413 11.89 20.01 0.32
N VAL A 414 11.39 19.35 1.38
CA VAL A 414 11.80 19.63 2.77
C VAL A 414 13.26 19.29 3.01
N PHE A 415 13.75 18.15 2.53
CA PHE A 415 15.10 17.66 2.87
C PHE A 415 16.18 18.14 1.89
N TYR A 416 15.89 18.24 0.60
CA TYR A 416 16.89 18.50 -0.42
C TYR A 416 16.87 19.92 -0.98
N VAL A 417 15.77 20.67 -0.79
CA VAL A 417 15.63 21.99 -1.38
C VAL A 417 15.71 23.05 -0.28
N THR A 418 16.82 23.79 -0.24
CA THR A 418 17.06 24.86 0.74
C THR A 418 16.85 26.23 0.06
N HIS A 419 16.03 27.11 0.64
CA HIS A 419 15.89 28.50 0.22
C HIS A 419 17.10 29.29 0.71
N VAL A 420 17.88 29.80 -0.22
CA VAL A 420 19.06 30.65 0.04
C VAL A 420 18.77 32.06 -0.39
N ARG A 421 19.16 33.03 0.43
CA ARG A 421 19.03 34.47 0.16
C ARG A 421 20.36 35.14 0.46
N ILE A 422 20.80 35.99 -0.46
CA ILE A 422 22.01 36.80 -0.34
C ILE A 422 21.63 38.25 -0.62
N TRP A 423 22.12 39.14 0.22
CA TRP A 423 22.00 40.59 0.05
C TRP A 423 23.39 41.16 -0.13
N VAL A 424 23.60 42.04 -1.11
CA VAL A 424 24.82 42.82 -1.30
C VAL A 424 24.46 44.29 -1.26
N VAL A 425 25.04 45.04 -0.33
CA VAL A 425 24.71 46.41 -0.11
C VAL A 425 26.00 47.23 -0.01
N PRO A 426 26.17 48.29 -0.87
CA PRO A 426 27.23 49.22 -0.70
C PRO A 426 27.08 49.99 0.62
N VAL A 427 28.15 50.10 1.40
CA VAL A 427 28.24 50.77 2.67
C VAL A 427 29.56 51.56 2.74
N SER A 428 29.59 52.70 3.50
CA SER A 428 30.84 53.39 3.77
C SER A 428 31.46 52.93 5.11
N ASP A 429 32.77 52.84 5.19
CA ASP A 429 33.52 52.46 6.42
C ASP A 429 33.60 53.59 7.44
N GLY A 430 32.93 54.73 7.21
CA GLY A 430 33.02 55.94 8.05
C GLY A 430 34.29 56.78 7.83
N ARG A 431 35.24 56.30 7.03
CA ARG A 431 36.45 57.02 6.58
C ARG A 431 36.36 57.45 5.12
N GLY A 432 35.21 57.17 4.48
CA GLY A 432 34.98 57.52 3.08
C GLY A 432 35.33 56.47 2.08
N HIS A 433 35.79 55.28 2.50
CA HIS A 433 36.03 54.16 1.58
C HIS A 433 34.72 53.38 1.35
N SER A 434 34.48 53.00 0.12
CA SER A 434 33.36 52.16 -0.24
C SER A 434 33.64 50.69 0.06
N MET A 435 32.67 50.00 0.67
CA MET A 435 32.68 48.59 0.98
C MET A 435 31.38 47.93 0.52
N LEU A 436 31.44 46.65 0.13
CA LEU A 436 30.27 45.84 -0.02
C LEU A 436 30.02 45.07 1.27
N TRP A 437 28.90 45.31 1.91
CA TRP A 437 28.36 44.42 2.92
C TRP A 437 27.62 43.29 2.20
N ILE A 438 27.98 42.05 2.52
CA ILE A 438 27.37 40.83 1.96
C ILE A 438 26.74 40.10 3.13
N GLY A 439 25.42 39.89 3.09
CA GLY A 439 24.70 39.12 4.09
C GLY A 439 24.02 37.90 3.48
N GLY A 440 23.99 36.82 4.20
CA GLY A 440 23.40 35.58 3.74
C GLY A 440 22.48 34.91 4.75
N SER A 441 21.43 34.24 4.26
CA SER A 441 20.53 33.47 5.10
C SER A 441 19.99 32.24 4.35
N ALA A 442 19.85 31.14 5.07
CA ALA A 442 19.16 29.94 4.58
C ALA A 442 18.09 29.51 5.57
N ASN A 443 16.99 28.97 5.06
CA ASN A 443 15.90 28.50 5.92
C ASN A 443 16.20 27.16 6.60
N ARG A 444 17.19 26.41 6.10
CA ARG A 444 17.62 25.08 6.62
C ARG A 444 19.09 24.85 6.34
N ASN A 445 19.68 23.83 7.00
CA ASN A 445 21.04 23.36 6.79
C ASN A 445 22.09 24.51 6.85
N ARG A 446 22.17 25.14 8.03
CA ARG A 446 23.02 26.31 8.22
C ARG A 446 24.51 26.04 7.94
N ASP A 447 25.03 24.88 8.36
CA ASP A 447 26.45 24.54 8.19
C ASP A 447 26.83 24.45 6.70
N ALA A 448 26.01 23.74 5.90
CA ALA A 448 26.23 23.69 4.46
C ALA A 448 26.06 25.05 3.79
N PHE A 449 25.14 25.88 4.31
CA PHE A 449 24.97 27.25 3.82
C PHE A 449 26.21 28.11 4.13
N GLU A 450 26.80 28.03 5.33
CA GLU A 450 28.01 28.80 5.67
C GLU A 450 29.19 28.48 4.75
N ILE A 451 29.39 27.20 4.41
CA ILE A 451 30.41 26.77 3.43
C ILE A 451 30.12 27.43 2.08
N ARG A 452 28.87 27.34 1.62
CA ARG A 452 28.46 27.93 0.35
C ARG A 452 28.57 29.45 0.34
N PHE A 453 28.23 30.10 1.45
CA PHE A 453 28.37 31.55 1.60
C PHE A 453 29.82 31.99 1.44
N LYS A 454 30.77 31.32 2.09
CA LYS A 454 32.22 31.59 1.93
C LYS A 454 32.66 31.41 0.48
N GLN A 455 32.17 30.40 -0.22
CA GLN A 455 32.45 30.20 -1.65
C GLN A 455 31.92 31.35 -2.52
N ILE A 456 30.70 31.85 -2.21
CA ILE A 456 30.13 33.00 -2.93
C ILE A 456 30.96 34.27 -2.68
N VAL A 457 31.36 34.52 -1.43
CA VAL A 457 32.22 35.66 -1.08
C VAL A 457 33.56 35.61 -1.81
N ALA A 458 34.22 34.44 -1.79
CA ALA A 458 35.49 34.23 -2.51
C ALA A 458 35.32 34.43 -4.03
N GLU A 459 34.19 34.01 -4.63
CA GLU A 459 33.92 34.24 -6.04
C GLU A 459 33.70 35.74 -6.37
N ILE A 460 33.08 36.50 -5.44
CA ILE A 460 32.96 37.96 -5.58
C ILE A 460 34.37 38.63 -5.54
N GLU A 461 35.22 38.22 -4.59
CA GLU A 461 36.60 38.70 -4.49
C GLU A 461 37.41 38.39 -5.78
N LYS A 462 37.25 37.22 -6.33
CA LYS A 462 37.87 36.78 -7.57
C LYS A 462 37.43 37.62 -8.78
N GLU A 463 36.14 37.92 -8.89
CA GLU A 463 35.58 38.77 -9.92
C GLU A 463 36.05 40.24 -9.81
N LEU A 464 36.28 40.72 -8.59
CA LEU A 464 36.82 42.06 -8.34
C LEU A 464 38.30 42.19 -8.73
N ASN A 465 39.12 41.20 -8.42
CA ASN A 465 40.55 41.19 -8.60
C ASN A 465 41.06 39.96 -9.37
N PRO A 466 40.71 39.79 -10.66
CA PRO A 466 41.03 38.60 -11.42
C PRO A 466 42.55 38.37 -11.56
N ALA A 467 43.34 39.43 -11.60
CA ALA A 467 44.78 39.35 -11.73
C ALA A 467 45.47 38.84 -10.45
N ALA A 468 45.03 39.30 -9.26
CA ALA A 468 45.57 38.86 -7.97
C ALA A 468 45.23 37.41 -7.71
N THR A 469 43.99 36.98 -8.04
CA THR A 469 43.54 35.59 -7.89
C THR A 469 44.31 34.62 -8.79
N ALA A 470 44.56 35.01 -10.04
CA ALA A 470 45.36 34.22 -10.96
C ALA A 470 46.84 34.09 -10.52
N ALA A 471 47.38 35.09 -9.81
CA ALA A 471 48.73 35.00 -9.22
C ALA A 471 48.77 33.98 -8.06
N VAL A 472 47.81 34.00 -7.13
CA VAL A 472 47.69 33.09 -6.00
C VAL A 472 47.46 31.63 -6.48
N GLU A 473 46.61 31.45 -7.50
CA GLU A 473 46.34 30.12 -8.08
C GLU A 473 47.62 29.53 -8.74
N ARG A 474 48.44 30.36 -9.40
CA ARG A 474 49.74 29.97 -9.99
C ARG A 474 50.73 29.60 -8.90
N GLU A 475 50.80 30.36 -7.81
CA GLU A 475 51.71 30.09 -6.70
C GLU A 475 51.29 28.79 -5.94
N ALA A 476 49.98 28.59 -5.71
CA ALA A 476 49.47 27.35 -5.13
C ALA A 476 49.71 26.13 -6.03
N ALA A 477 49.57 26.26 -7.34
CA ALA A 477 49.89 25.21 -8.31
C ALA A 477 51.41 24.90 -8.36
N ALA A 478 52.24 25.92 -8.24
CA ALA A 478 53.68 25.77 -8.19
C ALA A 478 54.14 25.01 -6.91
N VAL A 479 53.54 25.34 -5.75
CA VAL A 479 53.79 24.65 -4.47
C VAL A 479 53.30 23.20 -4.51
N ALA A 480 52.12 22.95 -5.09
CA ALA A 480 51.60 21.59 -5.24
C ALA A 480 52.44 20.75 -6.24
N GLY A 481 52.95 21.37 -7.30
CA GLY A 481 53.89 20.75 -8.26
C GLY A 481 55.24 20.37 -7.65
N THR A 482 55.76 21.19 -6.77
CA THR A 482 57.02 20.91 -6.06
C THR A 482 56.87 19.79 -5.00
N ALA A 483 55.74 19.69 -4.33
CA ALA A 483 55.45 18.60 -3.39
C ALA A 483 55.29 17.22 -4.09
N SER A 484 54.87 17.19 -5.34
CA SER A 484 54.74 15.95 -6.13
C SER A 484 56.11 15.41 -6.65
N ILE A 485 57.13 16.30 -6.75
CA ILE A 485 58.47 15.91 -7.22
C ILE A 485 59.38 15.42 -6.05
N ALA A 486 59.07 15.82 -4.82
CA ALA A 486 59.82 15.41 -3.62
C ALA A 486 59.38 14.07 -3.01
N GLY A 487 58.33 13.44 -3.56
CA GLY A 487 57.77 12.15 -3.09
C GLY A 487 57.97 10.99 -4.06
N ARG A 488 58.96 11.07 -5.00
CA ARG A 488 59.37 9.94 -5.84
C ARG A 488 60.79 9.49 -5.52
#